data_a0d65157c723a250d08239e41a2e9d6b
#
_entry.id   a0d65157c723a250d08239e41a2e9d6b
#
_cell.length_a   1.000
_cell.length_b   1.000
_cell.length_c   1.000
_cell.angle_alpha   90.00
_cell.angle_beta   90.00
_cell.angle_gamma   90.00
#
_symmetry.space_group_name_H-M   'P 1'
#
loop_
_entity.id
_entity.type
_entity.pdbx_description
1 polymer ?
#
loop_
_entity_poly.entity_id
_entity_poly.type
_entity_poly.pdbx_seq_one_letter_code
_entity_poly.pdbx_strand_id
1 'polypeptide(L)'
;MLSRVLIANRGEIALRVLRACRELGIETVAVYSQADADALHVQLAGQAVCIGPARAADSYLNQDALLTVAKATGCDGVHPGYGFLSENADFADACAAAGLTFIGPSGDAIRKAGSKSAARDLMRAAGVPVTPGSDGPVASVEEALAAAESVGYPVLLKASAGGGGRGIRRCDKPEDLSAAFAEAKAEAQACFGNDEMYLEKLVLRPRHIEFQVLADRYGNVIHLGDRDCSVQRRNQKLIEEAPARCLTPELRERMGAAAVKAAKAVGYENAGTVEFLLDPDREHFYFMEMNTRIQVEHGVTELVTGVDLVRQQLRIASGLALRIRQEDVKLQGHAIECRINAEDPVQGFRPCPGRVDFLHFPGGPGVRVDSCLYSGCELSPYYDSMAAKILAYAPTRMESIRRMRRCLEEFTLEGFPTNAELSYQILYHPEFILGECTTAFLDEHLSELLEFSRKLSESGVDA
;
A
#
# COMPACT_ATOMS: atom_id res chain seq x y z
N MET A 1 5.20 -27.97 -1.56
CA MET A 1 4.37 -26.95 -2.24
C MET A 1 3.00 -27.03 -1.59
N LEU A 2 2.39 -25.89 -1.27
CA LEU A 2 0.99 -25.85 -0.83
C LEU A 2 0.11 -26.50 -1.89
N SER A 3 -0.93 -27.19 -1.47
CA SER A 3 -1.87 -27.91 -2.36
C SER A 3 -3.20 -27.19 -2.53
N ARG A 4 -3.69 -26.56 -1.47
CA ARG A 4 -4.97 -25.83 -1.47
C ARG A 4 -4.90 -24.61 -0.57
N VAL A 5 -5.20 -23.43 -1.13
CA VAL A 5 -5.10 -22.13 -0.45
C VAL A 5 -6.47 -21.48 -0.30
N LEU A 6 -6.79 -21.09 0.95
CA LEU A 6 -7.89 -20.17 1.22
C LEU A 6 -7.46 -18.77 0.87
N ILE A 7 -8.22 -18.05 0.05
CA ILE A 7 -8.02 -16.64 -0.26
C ILE A 7 -8.88 -15.80 0.69
N ALA A 8 -8.24 -15.32 1.79
CA ALA A 8 -8.91 -14.55 2.84
C ALA A 8 -9.02 -13.07 2.48
N ASN A 9 -9.49 -12.79 1.27
CA ASN A 9 -9.66 -11.44 0.74
C ASN A 9 -10.71 -11.41 -0.36
N ARG A 10 -10.96 -10.26 -0.96
CA ARG A 10 -11.94 -9.99 -1.99
C ARG A 10 -11.36 -9.13 -3.13
N GLY A 11 -12.19 -8.86 -4.12
CA GLY A 11 -11.86 -7.86 -5.14
C GLY A 11 -10.72 -8.30 -6.06
N GLU A 12 -9.97 -7.32 -6.55
CA GLU A 12 -8.90 -7.56 -7.53
C GLU A 12 -7.77 -8.41 -6.95
N ILE A 13 -7.42 -8.21 -5.67
CA ILE A 13 -6.33 -8.97 -5.05
C ILE A 13 -6.69 -10.45 -4.86
N ALA A 14 -7.94 -10.77 -4.53
CA ALA A 14 -8.38 -12.15 -4.47
C ALA A 14 -8.26 -12.81 -5.85
N LEU A 15 -8.62 -12.08 -6.91
CA LEU A 15 -8.48 -12.57 -8.28
C LEU A 15 -7.01 -12.70 -8.70
N ARG A 16 -6.14 -11.76 -8.28
CA ARG A 16 -4.70 -11.83 -8.52
C ARG A 16 -4.07 -13.09 -7.89
N VAL A 17 -4.41 -13.35 -6.62
CA VAL A 17 -3.95 -14.55 -5.90
C VAL A 17 -4.47 -15.83 -6.55
N LEU A 18 -5.76 -15.86 -6.93
CA LEU A 18 -6.39 -16.99 -7.60
C LEU A 18 -5.66 -17.35 -8.90
N ARG A 19 -5.32 -16.34 -9.72
CA ARG A 19 -4.58 -16.55 -10.98
C ARG A 19 -3.20 -17.16 -10.71
N ALA A 20 -2.44 -16.62 -9.74
CA ALA A 20 -1.12 -17.15 -9.38
C ALA A 20 -1.20 -18.60 -8.85
N CYS A 21 -2.20 -18.92 -8.03
CA CYS A 21 -2.42 -20.28 -7.55
C CYS A 21 -2.69 -21.24 -8.70
N ARG A 22 -3.56 -20.86 -9.64
CA ARG A 22 -3.87 -21.69 -10.82
C ARG A 22 -2.64 -21.99 -11.68
N GLU A 23 -1.80 -20.98 -11.94
CA GLU A 23 -0.56 -21.13 -12.70
C GLU A 23 0.47 -22.03 -11.99
N LEU A 24 0.39 -22.14 -10.68
CA LEU A 24 1.22 -23.04 -9.87
C LEU A 24 0.59 -24.43 -9.65
N GLY A 25 -0.63 -24.67 -10.15
CA GLY A 25 -1.37 -25.92 -9.91
C GLY A 25 -1.87 -26.05 -8.47
N ILE A 26 -2.07 -24.93 -7.76
CA ILE A 26 -2.60 -24.90 -6.40
C ILE A 26 -4.12 -24.70 -6.46
N GLU A 27 -4.87 -25.54 -5.78
CA GLU A 27 -6.32 -25.39 -5.66
C GLU A 27 -6.68 -24.17 -4.79
N THR A 28 -7.80 -23.52 -5.09
CA THR A 28 -8.23 -22.31 -4.38
C THR A 28 -9.62 -22.45 -3.79
N VAL A 29 -9.77 -21.95 -2.59
CA VAL A 29 -11.06 -21.71 -1.94
C VAL A 29 -11.19 -20.18 -1.76
N ALA A 30 -12.14 -19.57 -2.46
CA ALA A 30 -12.47 -18.17 -2.24
C ALA A 30 -13.49 -18.05 -1.10
N VAL A 31 -13.35 -17.00 -0.30
CA VAL A 31 -14.39 -16.59 0.64
C VAL A 31 -15.10 -15.35 0.14
N TYR A 32 -16.36 -15.20 0.52
CA TYR A 32 -17.13 -14.01 0.16
C TYR A 32 -18.19 -13.68 1.22
N SER A 33 -18.48 -12.39 1.36
CA SER A 33 -19.65 -11.92 2.09
C SER A 33 -20.88 -11.96 1.19
N GLN A 34 -22.07 -11.85 1.77
CA GLN A 34 -23.30 -11.77 0.99
C GLN A 34 -23.30 -10.67 -0.08
N ALA A 35 -22.59 -9.55 0.17
CA ALA A 35 -22.47 -8.45 -0.80
C ALA A 35 -21.57 -8.79 -2.00
N ASP A 36 -20.73 -9.79 -1.91
CA ASP A 36 -19.80 -10.22 -2.96
C ASP A 36 -20.23 -11.53 -3.64
N ALA A 37 -21.47 -11.99 -3.47
CA ALA A 37 -21.92 -13.28 -4.00
C ALA A 37 -21.71 -13.43 -5.52
N ASP A 38 -21.86 -12.33 -6.25
CA ASP A 38 -21.70 -12.27 -7.70
C ASP A 38 -20.32 -11.77 -8.13
N ALA A 39 -19.37 -11.59 -7.19
CA ALA A 39 -18.05 -11.07 -7.49
C ALA A 39 -17.23 -12.06 -8.37
N LEU A 40 -16.40 -11.51 -9.26
CA LEU A 40 -15.64 -12.30 -10.24
C LEU A 40 -14.72 -13.35 -9.60
N HIS A 41 -14.12 -13.04 -8.44
CA HIS A 41 -13.27 -14.00 -7.73
C HIS A 41 -14.06 -15.20 -7.19
N VAL A 42 -15.35 -15.03 -6.87
CA VAL A 42 -16.26 -16.11 -6.47
C VAL A 42 -16.61 -17.00 -7.67
N GLN A 43 -16.95 -16.39 -8.79
CA GLN A 43 -17.31 -17.11 -10.03
C GLN A 43 -16.14 -17.93 -10.59
N LEU A 44 -14.91 -17.42 -10.46
CA LEU A 44 -13.71 -18.05 -11.02
C LEU A 44 -13.00 -19.00 -10.05
N ALA A 45 -13.33 -19.03 -8.77
CA ALA A 45 -12.72 -19.94 -7.82
C ALA A 45 -13.12 -21.40 -8.08
N GLY A 46 -12.23 -22.34 -7.72
CA GLY A 46 -12.56 -23.78 -7.75
C GLY A 46 -13.66 -24.15 -6.76
N GLN A 47 -13.64 -23.48 -5.60
CA GLN A 47 -14.66 -23.54 -4.56
C GLN A 47 -14.83 -22.17 -3.94
N ALA A 48 -16.06 -21.78 -3.57
CA ALA A 48 -16.32 -20.52 -2.89
C ALA A 48 -17.28 -20.76 -1.71
N VAL A 49 -17.05 -20.04 -0.60
CA VAL A 49 -17.82 -20.20 0.63
C VAL A 49 -18.23 -18.82 1.17
N CYS A 50 -19.53 -18.65 1.41
CA CYS A 50 -20.06 -17.45 2.08
C CYS A 50 -19.67 -17.48 3.57
N ILE A 51 -19.03 -16.39 4.04
CA ILE A 51 -18.52 -16.28 5.42
C ILE A 51 -19.32 -15.32 6.29
N GLY A 52 -20.42 -14.76 5.79
CA GLY A 52 -21.28 -13.90 6.58
C GLY A 52 -21.92 -12.75 5.81
N PRO A 53 -22.57 -11.81 6.54
CA PRO A 53 -23.22 -10.65 5.95
C PRO A 53 -22.22 -9.65 5.36
N ALA A 54 -22.72 -8.56 4.75
CA ALA A 54 -21.94 -7.59 4.00
C ALA A 54 -20.85 -6.86 4.80
N ARG A 55 -21.09 -6.58 6.10
CA ARG A 55 -20.11 -5.84 6.91
C ARG A 55 -18.84 -6.64 7.09
N ALA A 56 -17.69 -5.98 6.90
CA ALA A 56 -16.38 -6.62 7.03
C ALA A 56 -16.15 -7.26 8.41
N ALA A 57 -16.61 -6.61 9.49
CA ALA A 57 -16.50 -7.12 10.86
C ALA A 57 -17.20 -8.48 11.05
N ASP A 58 -18.27 -8.70 10.29
CA ASP A 58 -19.10 -9.91 10.40
C ASP A 58 -18.72 -10.98 9.36
N SER A 59 -17.72 -10.70 8.51
CA SER A 59 -17.28 -11.57 7.41
C SER A 59 -15.75 -11.62 7.27
N TYR A 60 -15.14 -10.74 6.46
CA TYR A 60 -13.69 -10.78 6.16
C TYR A 60 -12.76 -10.53 7.35
N LEU A 61 -13.25 -9.90 8.42
CA LEU A 61 -12.52 -9.73 9.70
C LEU A 61 -12.87 -10.80 10.75
N ASN A 62 -13.77 -11.73 10.43
CA ASN A 62 -14.13 -12.83 11.32
C ASN A 62 -13.13 -13.98 11.18
N GLN A 63 -12.13 -14.00 12.07
CA GLN A 63 -11.05 -15.00 12.07
C GLN A 63 -11.58 -16.43 12.22
N ASP A 64 -12.55 -16.63 13.10
CA ASP A 64 -13.13 -17.97 13.37
C ASP A 64 -13.84 -18.53 12.14
N ALA A 65 -14.58 -17.70 11.41
CA ALA A 65 -15.23 -18.10 10.17
C ALA A 65 -14.19 -18.51 9.12
N LEU A 66 -13.13 -17.71 8.92
CA LEU A 66 -12.06 -17.99 7.97
C LEU A 66 -11.31 -19.28 8.30
N LEU A 67 -10.93 -19.48 9.55
CA LEU A 67 -10.25 -20.71 10.01
C LEU A 67 -11.15 -21.94 9.89
N THR A 68 -12.43 -21.80 10.20
CA THR A 68 -13.42 -22.88 10.06
C THR A 68 -13.55 -23.30 8.59
N VAL A 69 -13.69 -22.35 7.68
CA VAL A 69 -13.77 -22.62 6.24
C VAL A 69 -12.47 -23.27 5.74
N ALA A 70 -11.30 -22.74 6.13
CA ALA A 70 -10.02 -23.31 5.72
C ALA A 70 -9.89 -24.78 6.11
N LYS A 71 -10.23 -25.12 7.34
CA LYS A 71 -10.22 -26.51 7.85
C LYS A 71 -11.27 -27.39 7.16
N ALA A 72 -12.50 -26.92 7.06
CA ALA A 72 -13.61 -27.67 6.49
C ALA A 72 -13.40 -28.01 5.00
N THR A 73 -12.68 -27.13 4.28
CA THR A 73 -12.36 -27.30 2.85
C THR A 73 -11.00 -27.95 2.60
N GLY A 74 -10.26 -28.31 3.66
CA GLY A 74 -8.97 -28.99 3.56
C GLY A 74 -7.86 -28.12 3.00
N CYS A 75 -7.89 -26.81 3.26
CA CYS A 75 -6.80 -25.91 2.91
C CYS A 75 -5.57 -26.20 3.79
N ASP A 76 -4.38 -26.02 3.19
CA ASP A 76 -3.08 -26.09 3.88
C ASP A 76 -2.41 -24.71 4.01
N GLY A 77 -2.95 -23.68 3.31
CA GLY A 77 -2.50 -22.31 3.40
C GLY A 77 -3.63 -21.28 3.36
N VAL A 78 -3.34 -20.09 3.89
CA VAL A 78 -4.24 -18.93 3.88
C VAL A 78 -3.48 -17.74 3.31
N HIS A 79 -3.97 -17.16 2.20
CA HIS A 79 -3.43 -15.94 1.62
C HIS A 79 -4.29 -14.74 2.03
N PRO A 80 -3.77 -13.80 2.84
CA PRO A 80 -4.56 -12.68 3.32
C PRO A 80 -4.69 -11.52 2.32
N GLY A 81 -3.90 -11.50 1.24
CA GLY A 81 -3.80 -10.37 0.32
C GLY A 81 -3.24 -9.13 0.99
N TYR A 82 -3.93 -8.00 0.85
CA TYR A 82 -3.69 -6.75 1.58
C TYR A 82 -4.99 -6.22 2.22
N GLY A 83 -4.89 -5.36 3.23
CA GLY A 83 -6.03 -4.93 4.04
C GLY A 83 -6.57 -6.05 4.93
N PHE A 84 -7.76 -5.88 5.48
CA PHE A 84 -8.42 -6.82 6.39
C PHE A 84 -7.47 -7.42 7.45
N LEU A 85 -7.20 -8.72 7.39
CA LEU A 85 -6.37 -9.44 8.36
C LEU A 85 -4.92 -9.64 7.92
N SER A 86 -4.48 -9.00 6.81
CA SER A 86 -3.13 -9.21 6.28
C SER A 86 -1.99 -8.75 7.21
N GLU A 87 -2.26 -7.79 8.08
CA GLU A 87 -1.32 -7.27 9.09
C GLU A 87 -1.78 -7.57 10.53
N ASN A 88 -2.64 -8.59 10.68
CA ASN A 88 -3.12 -9.02 11.98
C ASN A 88 -2.25 -10.16 12.53
N ALA A 89 -1.44 -9.86 13.56
CA ALA A 89 -0.52 -10.81 14.15
C ALA A 89 -1.24 -12.00 14.79
N ASP A 90 -2.38 -11.74 15.44
CA ASP A 90 -3.15 -12.80 16.13
C ASP A 90 -3.78 -13.77 15.12
N PHE A 91 -4.18 -13.28 13.95
CA PHE A 91 -4.66 -14.14 12.87
C PHE A 91 -3.53 -15.00 12.27
N ALA A 92 -2.32 -14.44 12.10
CA ALA A 92 -1.17 -15.22 11.65
C ALA A 92 -0.83 -16.33 12.64
N ASP A 93 -0.84 -16.04 13.95
CA ASP A 93 -0.62 -17.03 15.01
C ASP A 93 -1.74 -18.06 15.09
N ALA A 94 -3.01 -17.65 14.93
CA ALA A 94 -4.15 -18.54 14.89
C ALA A 94 -4.12 -19.50 13.69
N CYS A 95 -3.67 -19.04 12.51
CA CYS A 95 -3.41 -19.91 11.36
C CYS A 95 -2.36 -20.97 11.71
N ALA A 96 -1.21 -20.57 12.28
CA ALA A 96 -0.16 -21.50 12.68
C ALA A 96 -0.62 -22.50 13.72
N ALA A 97 -1.36 -22.06 14.75
CA ALA A 97 -1.95 -22.93 15.76
C ALA A 97 -2.99 -23.92 15.18
N ALA A 98 -3.63 -23.53 14.09
CA ALA A 98 -4.58 -24.36 13.34
C ALA A 98 -3.91 -25.36 12.38
N GLY A 99 -2.58 -25.35 12.25
CA GLY A 99 -1.82 -26.15 11.29
C GLY A 99 -1.89 -25.64 9.85
N LEU A 100 -2.26 -24.34 9.66
CA LEU A 100 -2.35 -23.67 8.37
C LEU A 100 -1.14 -22.78 8.16
N THR A 101 -0.61 -22.76 6.94
CA THR A 101 0.45 -21.82 6.58
C THR A 101 -0.15 -20.45 6.28
N PHE A 102 0.14 -19.45 7.10
CA PHE A 102 -0.15 -18.05 6.76
C PHE A 102 0.82 -17.59 5.67
N ILE A 103 0.32 -17.14 4.51
CA ILE A 103 1.16 -16.70 3.38
C ILE A 103 1.52 -15.23 3.61
N GLY A 104 2.54 -15.03 4.39
CA GLY A 104 3.02 -13.76 4.93
C GLY A 104 4.08 -13.99 6.01
N PRO A 105 4.45 -12.96 6.77
CA PRO A 105 5.38 -13.07 7.89
C PRO A 105 4.74 -13.72 9.12
N SER A 106 5.55 -14.03 10.12
CA SER A 106 5.07 -14.50 11.42
C SER A 106 4.35 -13.40 12.20
N GLY A 107 3.48 -13.78 13.15
CA GLY A 107 2.82 -12.82 14.04
C GLY A 107 3.82 -11.97 14.85
N ASP A 108 4.98 -12.54 15.23
CA ASP A 108 6.05 -11.79 15.89
C ASP A 108 6.63 -10.68 15.00
N ALA A 109 6.91 -10.98 13.73
CA ALA A 109 7.40 -9.98 12.77
C ALA A 109 6.35 -8.87 12.52
N ILE A 110 5.06 -9.25 12.42
CA ILE A 110 3.97 -8.28 12.29
C ILE A 110 3.92 -7.36 13.51
N ARG A 111 3.99 -7.89 14.73
CA ARG A 111 3.98 -7.07 15.96
C ARG A 111 5.18 -6.13 16.05
N LYS A 112 6.39 -6.62 15.73
CA LYS A 112 7.61 -5.81 15.74
C LYS A 112 7.55 -4.66 14.73
N ALA A 113 7.02 -4.89 13.54
CA ALA A 113 6.88 -3.86 12.51
C ALA A 113 5.70 -2.91 12.76
N GLY A 114 4.62 -3.39 13.38
CA GLY A 114 3.39 -2.64 13.59
C GLY A 114 3.43 -1.62 14.74
N SER A 115 4.34 -1.79 15.71
CA SER A 115 4.53 -0.81 16.79
C SER A 115 5.45 0.31 16.34
N LYS A 116 4.93 1.51 16.10
CA LYS A 116 5.69 2.64 15.53
C LYS A 116 6.92 3.01 16.35
N SER A 117 6.80 3.11 17.68
CA SER A 117 7.93 3.42 18.56
C SER A 117 8.95 2.27 18.59
N ALA A 118 8.50 1.04 18.82
CA ALA A 118 9.38 -0.12 18.87
C ALA A 118 10.05 -0.39 17.52
N ALA A 119 9.32 -0.24 16.41
CA ALA A 119 9.89 -0.37 15.07
C ALA A 119 10.97 0.69 14.83
N ARG A 120 10.74 1.95 15.20
CA ARG A 120 11.71 3.03 15.08
C ARG A 120 12.99 2.74 15.85
N ASP A 121 12.88 2.28 17.11
CA ASP A 121 14.03 1.95 17.94
C ASP A 121 14.79 0.74 17.38
N LEU A 122 14.08 -0.26 16.89
CA LEU A 122 14.66 -1.42 16.22
C LEU A 122 15.41 -1.01 14.96
N MET A 123 14.85 -0.11 14.14
CA MET A 123 15.49 0.41 12.93
C MET A 123 16.75 1.22 13.28
N ARG A 124 16.68 2.09 14.31
CA ARG A 124 17.84 2.84 14.78
C ARG A 124 18.97 1.90 15.21
N ALA A 125 18.66 0.87 16.00
CA ALA A 125 19.64 -0.13 16.44
C ALA A 125 20.24 -0.92 15.28
N ALA A 126 19.48 -1.16 14.20
CA ALA A 126 19.95 -1.81 12.98
C ALA A 126 20.74 -0.89 12.04
N GLY A 127 20.90 0.39 12.38
CA GLY A 127 21.57 1.38 11.53
C GLY A 127 20.77 1.76 10.28
N VAL A 128 19.45 1.70 10.36
CA VAL A 128 18.52 2.25 9.35
C VAL A 128 18.22 3.70 9.74
N PRO A 129 18.35 4.68 8.82
CA PRO A 129 18.04 6.06 9.12
C PRO A 129 16.59 6.24 9.56
N VAL A 130 16.37 6.87 10.70
CA VAL A 130 15.04 7.25 11.21
C VAL A 130 14.93 8.75 11.31
N THR A 131 13.73 9.31 11.21
CA THR A 131 13.51 10.76 11.37
C THR A 131 14.11 11.22 12.71
N PRO A 132 14.92 12.28 12.74
CA PRO A 132 15.40 12.85 14.02
C PRO A 132 14.22 13.15 14.95
N GLY A 133 14.38 12.91 16.26
CA GLY A 133 13.28 13.10 17.20
C GLY A 133 13.68 12.73 18.63
N SER A 134 12.69 12.57 19.50
CA SER A 134 12.92 12.19 20.89
C SER A 134 13.51 10.78 21.01
N ASP A 135 14.32 10.57 22.05
CA ASP A 135 14.85 9.26 22.43
C ASP A 135 13.79 8.52 23.29
N GLY A 136 12.82 7.93 22.58
CA GLY A 136 11.68 7.29 23.23
C GLY A 136 10.51 8.25 23.48
N PRO A 137 9.52 7.79 24.27
CA PRO A 137 8.37 8.61 24.64
C PRO A 137 8.73 9.85 25.42
N VAL A 138 7.98 10.92 25.23
CA VAL A 138 8.05 12.15 26.01
C VAL A 138 6.90 12.19 27.02
N ALA A 139 7.24 12.31 28.30
CA ALA A 139 6.26 12.25 29.39
C ALA A 139 5.63 13.62 29.71
N SER A 140 6.34 14.71 29.39
CA SER A 140 5.92 16.08 29.71
C SER A 140 6.15 17.04 28.54
N VAL A 141 5.54 18.23 28.66
CA VAL A 141 5.72 19.33 27.69
C VAL A 141 7.18 19.80 27.70
N GLU A 142 7.82 19.84 28.87
CA GLU A 142 9.22 20.27 29.04
C GLU A 142 10.18 19.33 28.30
N GLU A 143 9.98 18.02 28.42
CA GLU A 143 10.75 17.04 27.69
C GLU A 143 10.51 17.16 26.16
N ALA A 144 9.26 17.39 25.75
CA ALA A 144 8.92 17.60 24.35
C ALA A 144 9.56 18.89 23.79
N LEU A 145 9.60 19.98 24.55
CA LEU A 145 10.29 21.22 24.16
C LEU A 145 11.79 21.00 24.00
N ALA A 146 12.45 20.34 24.98
CA ALA A 146 13.87 20.03 24.90
C ALA A 146 14.21 19.15 23.68
N ALA A 147 13.40 18.14 23.40
CA ALA A 147 13.55 17.32 22.21
C ALA A 147 13.37 18.14 20.91
N ALA A 148 12.35 19.01 20.86
CA ALA A 148 12.09 19.87 19.71
C ALA A 148 13.22 20.86 19.44
N GLU A 149 13.81 21.44 20.48
CA GLU A 149 14.98 22.31 20.34
C GLU A 149 16.19 21.57 19.78
N SER A 150 16.40 20.32 20.17
CA SER A 150 17.53 19.51 19.70
C SER A 150 17.44 19.15 18.22
N VAL A 151 16.21 18.91 17.68
CA VAL A 151 15.99 18.51 16.29
C VAL A 151 15.60 19.67 15.38
N GLY A 152 15.22 20.81 15.98
CA GLY A 152 14.78 22.01 15.26
C GLY A 152 13.35 21.92 14.72
N TYR A 153 12.62 23.05 14.76
CA TYR A 153 11.26 23.17 14.20
C TYR A 153 11.26 23.20 12.66
N PRO A 154 10.14 22.84 12.01
CA PRO A 154 8.92 22.31 12.59
C PRO A 154 9.05 20.86 13.04
N VAL A 155 8.20 20.45 14.00
CA VAL A 155 8.15 19.09 14.53
C VAL A 155 6.74 18.50 14.48
N LEU A 156 6.66 17.18 14.53
CA LEU A 156 5.42 16.44 14.72
C LEU A 156 5.42 15.79 16.10
N LEU A 157 4.38 16.06 16.87
CA LEU A 157 4.05 15.31 18.07
C LEU A 157 3.10 14.17 17.68
N LYS A 158 3.43 12.93 18.03
CA LYS A 158 2.70 11.74 17.62
C LYS A 158 2.40 10.83 18.80
N ALA A 159 1.21 10.21 18.80
CA ALA A 159 0.91 9.12 19.73
C ALA A 159 1.66 7.84 19.33
N SER A 160 2.20 7.12 20.32
CA SER A 160 2.87 5.81 20.12
C SER A 160 1.89 4.76 19.59
N ALA A 161 0.67 4.73 20.12
CA ALA A 161 -0.44 3.95 19.61
C ALA A 161 -1.29 4.84 18.70
N GLY A 162 -1.24 4.68 17.39
CA GLY A 162 -1.99 5.55 16.50
C GLY A 162 -2.03 5.08 15.05
N GLY A 163 -3.12 5.42 14.37
CA GLY A 163 -3.32 5.16 12.95
C GLY A 163 -4.28 6.18 12.32
N GLY A 164 -4.24 6.32 10.99
CA GLY A 164 -5.17 7.19 10.26
C GLY A 164 -5.03 8.69 10.57
N GLY A 165 -3.85 9.15 10.99
CA GLY A 165 -3.58 10.57 11.26
C GLY A 165 -4.09 11.09 12.62
N ARG A 166 -4.69 10.24 13.46
CA ARG A 166 -5.15 10.62 14.80
C ARG A 166 -3.98 10.62 15.78
N GLY A 167 -4.02 11.55 16.75
CA GLY A 167 -2.94 11.73 17.73
C GLY A 167 -1.67 12.33 17.14
N ILE A 168 -1.77 13.03 15.98
CA ILE A 168 -0.65 13.73 15.35
C ILE A 168 -0.93 15.24 15.37
N ARG A 169 0.05 16.02 15.82
CA ARG A 169 -0.01 17.49 15.83
C ARG A 169 1.28 18.06 15.26
N ARG A 170 1.14 18.99 14.33
CA ARG A 170 2.24 19.80 13.82
C ARG A 170 2.48 20.98 14.75
N CYS A 171 3.75 21.22 15.09
CA CYS A 171 4.19 22.38 15.85
C CYS A 171 5.27 23.09 15.03
N ASP A 172 4.99 24.32 14.62
CA ASP A 172 5.92 25.13 13.82
C ASP A 172 6.90 25.91 14.70
N LYS A 173 6.56 26.12 15.97
CA LYS A 173 7.33 26.89 16.96
C LYS A 173 7.07 26.39 18.39
N PRO A 174 7.90 26.76 19.35
CA PRO A 174 7.78 26.30 20.75
C PRO A 174 6.41 26.58 21.39
N GLU A 175 5.80 27.71 21.08
CA GLU A 175 4.51 28.12 21.67
C GLU A 175 3.36 27.17 21.30
N ASP A 176 3.45 26.50 20.16
CA ASP A 176 2.42 25.58 19.68
C ASP A 176 2.41 24.27 20.50
N LEU A 177 3.56 23.89 21.05
CA LEU A 177 3.79 22.54 21.56
C LEU A 177 2.97 22.23 22.82
N SER A 178 2.80 23.21 23.72
CA SER A 178 2.09 23.01 24.98
C SER A 178 0.61 22.64 24.78
N ALA A 179 -0.10 23.38 23.92
CA ALA A 179 -1.50 23.10 23.59
C ALA A 179 -1.61 21.78 22.81
N ALA A 180 -0.74 21.58 21.80
CA ALA A 180 -0.70 20.40 20.99
C ALA A 180 -0.47 19.11 21.80
N PHE A 181 0.39 19.18 22.83
CA PHE A 181 0.70 18.03 23.68
C PHE A 181 -0.54 17.58 24.48
N ALA A 182 -1.24 18.53 25.11
CA ALA A 182 -2.43 18.21 25.89
C ALA A 182 -3.56 17.62 25.02
N GLU A 183 -3.80 18.24 23.85
CA GLU A 183 -4.82 17.76 22.89
C GLU A 183 -4.50 16.38 22.32
N ALA A 184 -3.27 16.18 21.84
CA ALA A 184 -2.86 14.91 21.24
C ALA A 184 -2.89 13.76 22.24
N LYS A 185 -2.47 14.04 23.50
CA LYS A 185 -2.49 13.06 24.59
C LYS A 185 -3.93 12.65 24.94
N ALA A 186 -4.85 13.63 25.06
CA ALA A 186 -6.26 13.36 25.34
C ALA A 186 -6.92 12.56 24.21
N GLU A 187 -6.66 12.91 22.95
CA GLU A 187 -7.16 12.18 21.78
C GLU A 187 -6.60 10.74 21.73
N ALA A 188 -5.32 10.56 21.98
CA ALA A 188 -4.67 9.25 22.00
C ALA A 188 -5.26 8.33 23.07
N GLN A 189 -5.45 8.87 24.30
CA GLN A 189 -6.11 8.14 25.38
C GLN A 189 -7.53 7.73 25.02
N ALA A 190 -8.31 8.65 24.43
CA ALA A 190 -9.71 8.39 24.08
C ALA A 190 -9.85 7.38 22.92
N CYS A 191 -8.97 7.46 21.92
CA CYS A 191 -9.08 6.62 20.71
C CYS A 191 -8.37 5.26 20.84
N PHE A 192 -7.28 5.19 21.59
CA PHE A 192 -6.38 4.04 21.62
C PHE A 192 -6.12 3.45 23.01
N GLY A 193 -6.61 4.11 24.07
CA GLY A 193 -6.35 3.71 25.46
C GLY A 193 -4.88 3.83 25.89
N ASN A 194 -4.07 4.53 25.11
CA ASN A 194 -2.65 4.78 25.38
C ASN A 194 -2.34 6.24 25.05
N ASP A 195 -1.83 6.99 26.03
CA ASP A 195 -1.53 8.42 25.94
C ASP A 195 -0.03 8.72 25.75
N GLU A 196 0.77 7.69 25.46
CA GLU A 196 2.20 7.83 25.24
C GLU A 196 2.48 8.60 23.94
N MET A 197 3.30 9.65 24.07
CA MET A 197 3.64 10.55 22.97
C MET A 197 5.13 10.50 22.65
N TYR A 198 5.49 10.72 21.39
CA TYR A 198 6.87 10.94 20.95
C TYR A 198 6.93 12.09 19.95
N LEU A 199 8.13 12.63 19.73
CA LEU A 199 8.36 13.79 18.88
C LEU A 199 9.30 13.43 17.73
N GLU A 200 8.98 13.93 16.53
CA GLU A 200 9.81 13.78 15.33
C GLU A 200 9.95 15.10 14.58
N LYS A 201 11.10 15.28 13.92
CA LYS A 201 11.28 16.34 12.92
C LYS A 201 10.23 16.20 11.82
N LEU A 202 9.54 17.28 11.49
CA LEU A 202 8.70 17.30 10.29
C LEU A 202 9.58 17.51 9.06
N VAL A 203 9.62 16.50 8.20
CA VAL A 203 10.22 16.64 6.86
C VAL A 203 9.20 17.37 5.99
N LEU A 204 9.58 18.54 5.50
CA LEU A 204 8.70 19.37 4.66
C LEU A 204 8.75 18.92 3.21
N ARG A 205 7.57 18.71 2.59
CA ARG A 205 7.45 18.31 1.17
C ARG A 205 8.33 17.10 0.81
N PRO A 206 8.32 16.02 1.60
CA PRO A 206 9.12 14.85 1.31
C PRO A 206 8.59 14.14 0.06
N ARG A 207 9.41 13.24 -0.49
CA ARG A 207 8.91 12.21 -1.40
C ARG A 207 8.66 10.94 -0.62
N HIS A 208 7.63 10.22 -1.03
CA HIS A 208 7.33 8.89 -0.50
C HIS A 208 7.97 7.85 -1.42
N ILE A 209 9.09 7.32 -0.97
CA ILE A 209 9.84 6.27 -1.70
C ILE A 209 9.79 4.99 -0.88
N GLU A 210 9.50 3.89 -1.54
CA GLU A 210 9.42 2.60 -0.88
C GLU A 210 10.18 1.52 -1.63
N PHE A 211 10.62 0.49 -0.90
CA PHE A 211 11.36 -0.63 -1.46
C PHE A 211 10.63 -1.95 -1.23
N GLN A 212 10.38 -2.68 -2.31
CA GLN A 212 9.86 -4.04 -2.24
C GLN A 212 10.92 -4.98 -1.72
N VAL A 213 10.63 -5.73 -0.66
CA VAL A 213 11.52 -6.78 -0.14
C VAL A 213 10.90 -8.16 -0.31
N LEU A 214 11.77 -9.15 -0.50
CA LEU A 214 11.46 -10.58 -0.41
C LEU A 214 12.42 -11.22 0.56
N ALA A 215 11.91 -12.06 1.46
CA ALA A 215 12.70 -12.77 2.44
C ALA A 215 12.21 -14.22 2.58
N ASP A 216 13.13 -15.16 2.77
CA ASP A 216 12.80 -16.56 3.04
C ASP A 216 13.23 -16.96 4.47
N ARG A 217 12.77 -18.11 4.92
CA ARG A 217 13.11 -18.67 6.25
C ARG A 217 14.56 -19.09 6.41
N TYR A 218 15.36 -19.06 5.34
CA TYR A 218 16.76 -19.46 5.34
C TYR A 218 17.71 -18.27 5.50
N GLY A 219 17.15 -17.06 5.70
CA GLY A 219 17.90 -15.82 5.91
C GLY A 219 18.27 -15.07 4.64
N ASN A 220 17.79 -15.52 3.47
CA ASN A 220 17.95 -14.75 2.24
C ASN A 220 16.96 -13.59 2.24
N VAL A 221 17.47 -12.36 2.13
CA VAL A 221 16.67 -11.14 2.05
C VAL A 221 17.21 -10.29 0.92
N ILE A 222 16.34 -9.94 -0.03
CA ILE A 222 16.67 -9.07 -1.16
C ILE A 222 15.65 -7.95 -1.28
N HIS A 223 16.00 -6.87 -1.97
CA HIS A 223 15.04 -5.90 -2.46
C HIS A 223 14.87 -5.99 -3.98
N LEU A 224 13.68 -5.67 -4.46
CA LEU A 224 13.31 -5.68 -5.88
C LEU A 224 13.21 -4.26 -6.48
N GLY A 225 13.94 -3.31 -5.91
CA GLY A 225 13.92 -1.92 -6.33
C GLY A 225 12.83 -1.11 -5.64
N ASP A 226 12.73 0.10 -6.10
CA ASP A 226 11.98 1.20 -5.51
C ASP A 226 10.71 1.53 -6.29
N ARG A 227 9.77 2.15 -5.58
CA ARG A 227 8.57 2.82 -6.12
C ARG A 227 8.52 4.25 -5.59
N ASP A 228 8.10 5.19 -6.43
CA ASP A 228 7.71 6.53 -6.02
C ASP A 228 6.19 6.59 -5.87
N CYS A 229 5.74 6.85 -4.66
CA CYS A 229 4.33 6.93 -4.26
C CYS A 229 3.95 8.34 -3.79
N SER A 230 4.65 9.36 -4.26
CA SER A 230 4.48 10.75 -3.80
C SER A 230 3.15 11.37 -4.25
N VAL A 231 2.56 10.90 -5.37
CA VAL A 231 1.25 11.40 -5.82
C VAL A 231 0.15 10.74 -4.99
N GLN A 232 -0.26 11.43 -3.94
CA GLN A 232 -1.21 10.91 -2.95
C GLN A 232 -2.12 12.03 -2.43
N ARG A 233 -3.28 11.66 -1.91
CA ARG A 233 -4.21 12.54 -1.24
C ARG A 233 -4.46 12.03 0.19
N ARG A 234 -4.19 12.86 1.20
CA ARG A 234 -4.39 12.48 2.61
C ARG A 234 -3.81 11.10 2.94
N ASN A 235 -2.58 10.85 2.50
CA ASN A 235 -1.85 9.57 2.63
C ASN A 235 -2.46 8.39 1.83
N GLN A 236 -3.41 8.63 0.92
CA GLN A 236 -3.90 7.64 -0.03
C GLN A 236 -3.20 7.82 -1.36
N LYS A 237 -2.43 6.84 -1.77
CA LYS A 237 -1.69 6.82 -3.05
C LYS A 237 -2.69 6.80 -4.21
N LEU A 238 -2.41 7.56 -5.27
CA LEU A 238 -3.24 7.66 -6.48
C LEU A 238 -2.51 7.23 -7.73
N ILE A 239 -1.24 7.64 -7.86
CA ILE A 239 -0.36 7.26 -8.96
C ILE A 239 0.97 6.83 -8.37
N GLU A 240 1.43 5.66 -8.77
CA GLU A 240 2.71 5.10 -8.37
C GLU A 240 3.56 4.80 -9.61
N GLU A 241 4.87 4.96 -9.47
CA GLU A 241 5.80 4.66 -10.55
C GLU A 241 7.03 3.89 -10.07
N ALA A 242 7.59 3.06 -10.95
CA ALA A 242 8.83 2.33 -10.73
C ALA A 242 9.70 2.33 -12.00
N PRO A 243 11.01 2.52 -11.86
CA PRO A 243 11.72 3.00 -10.66
C PRO A 243 11.51 4.50 -10.42
N ALA A 244 11.73 4.97 -9.19
CA ALA A 244 11.67 6.38 -8.85
C ALA A 244 12.71 7.19 -9.62
N ARG A 245 12.24 8.21 -10.35
CA ARG A 245 13.14 9.06 -11.16
C ARG A 245 14.11 9.91 -10.33
N CYS A 246 13.70 10.27 -9.12
CA CYS A 246 14.47 11.16 -8.25
C CYS A 246 15.71 10.51 -7.63
N LEU A 247 15.85 9.17 -7.69
CA LEU A 247 16.97 8.46 -7.08
C LEU A 247 18.15 8.32 -8.03
N THR A 248 19.34 8.77 -7.58
CA THR A 248 20.60 8.38 -8.21
C THR A 248 20.90 6.91 -7.98
N PRO A 249 21.75 6.24 -8.78
CA PRO A 249 22.15 4.86 -8.53
C PRO A 249 22.69 4.64 -7.10
N GLU A 250 23.51 5.57 -6.60
CA GLU A 250 24.14 5.50 -5.27
C GLU A 250 23.10 5.62 -4.15
N LEU A 251 22.14 6.55 -4.28
CA LEU A 251 21.08 6.73 -3.31
C LEU A 251 20.14 5.51 -3.30
N ARG A 252 19.81 4.98 -4.49
CA ARG A 252 19.00 3.76 -4.64
C ARG A 252 19.66 2.57 -3.94
N GLU A 253 20.97 2.40 -4.09
CA GLU A 253 21.72 1.33 -3.41
C GLU A 253 21.70 1.50 -1.89
N ARG A 254 21.92 2.73 -1.39
CA ARG A 254 21.87 3.03 0.05
C ARG A 254 20.50 2.75 0.65
N MET A 255 19.43 3.20 -0.01
CA MET A 255 18.05 2.98 0.44
C MET A 255 17.67 1.49 0.36
N GLY A 256 18.05 0.80 -0.72
CA GLY A 256 17.82 -0.64 -0.86
C GLY A 256 18.54 -1.45 0.22
N ALA A 257 19.79 -1.11 0.53
CA ALA A 257 20.54 -1.74 1.62
C ALA A 257 19.87 -1.46 2.99
N ALA A 258 19.32 -0.27 3.20
CA ALA A 258 18.56 0.07 4.40
C ALA A 258 17.27 -0.75 4.50
N ALA A 259 16.54 -0.95 3.40
CA ALA A 259 15.35 -1.78 3.36
C ALA A 259 15.65 -3.26 3.70
N VAL A 260 16.75 -3.81 3.18
CA VAL A 260 17.21 -5.17 3.54
C VAL A 260 17.58 -5.27 5.02
N LYS A 261 18.26 -4.25 5.58
CA LYS A 261 18.58 -4.20 7.02
C LYS A 261 17.30 -4.15 7.87
N ALA A 262 16.32 -3.35 7.48
CA ALA A 262 15.04 -3.25 8.16
C ALA A 262 14.32 -4.62 8.19
N ALA A 263 14.19 -5.29 7.06
CA ALA A 263 13.57 -6.60 6.97
C ALA A 263 14.31 -7.65 7.83
N LYS A 264 15.65 -7.65 7.83
CA LYS A 264 16.45 -8.53 8.68
C LYS A 264 16.24 -8.25 10.17
N ALA A 265 16.16 -6.98 10.56
CA ALA A 265 15.99 -6.58 11.96
C ALA A 265 14.68 -7.09 12.58
N VAL A 266 13.60 -7.12 11.82
CA VAL A 266 12.32 -7.68 12.28
C VAL A 266 12.23 -9.21 12.15
N GLY A 267 13.19 -9.85 11.50
CA GLY A 267 13.13 -11.29 11.20
C GLY A 267 12.06 -11.61 10.15
N TYR A 268 11.99 -10.81 9.11
CA TYR A 268 10.93 -10.85 8.11
C TYR A 268 11.01 -12.10 7.22
N GLU A 269 9.84 -12.66 6.89
CA GLU A 269 9.66 -13.71 5.89
C GLU A 269 8.54 -13.30 4.94
N ASN A 270 8.63 -13.68 3.67
CA ASN A 270 7.70 -13.42 2.58
C ASN A 270 7.88 -12.04 1.92
N ALA A 271 6.86 -11.54 1.21
CA ALA A 271 6.88 -10.24 0.55
C ALA A 271 6.46 -9.12 1.50
N GLY A 272 7.23 -8.05 1.55
CA GLY A 272 6.93 -6.85 2.34
C GLY A 272 7.48 -5.61 1.68
N THR A 273 7.16 -4.46 2.24
CA THR A 273 7.60 -3.16 1.72
C THR A 273 8.14 -2.29 2.85
N VAL A 274 9.29 -1.68 2.63
CA VAL A 274 9.86 -0.69 3.56
C VAL A 274 9.67 0.70 2.95
N GLU A 275 8.94 1.54 3.65
CA GLU A 275 8.62 2.90 3.23
C GLU A 275 9.55 3.93 3.85
N PHE A 276 9.97 4.90 3.06
CA PHE A 276 10.86 5.97 3.44
C PHE A 276 10.31 7.34 3.04
N LEU A 277 10.60 8.34 3.86
CA LEU A 277 10.54 9.74 3.46
C LEU A 277 11.90 10.15 2.91
N LEU A 278 11.94 10.57 1.65
CA LEU A 278 13.11 11.16 1.04
C LEU A 278 13.01 12.69 1.20
N ASP A 279 14.03 13.29 1.81
CA ASP A 279 14.12 14.72 2.00
C ASP A 279 14.23 15.46 0.63
N PRO A 280 13.73 16.70 0.49
CA PRO A 280 13.89 17.51 -0.72
C PRO A 280 15.34 17.71 -1.16
N ASP A 281 16.31 17.60 -0.26
CA ASP A 281 17.74 17.65 -0.60
C ASP A 281 18.21 16.45 -1.44
N ARG A 282 17.41 15.37 -1.50
CA ARG A 282 17.71 14.11 -2.18
C ARG A 282 18.99 13.41 -1.72
N GLU A 283 19.42 13.69 -0.52
CA GLU A 283 20.59 13.07 0.12
C GLU A 283 20.21 12.29 1.38
N HIS A 284 19.23 12.83 2.14
CA HIS A 284 18.74 12.24 3.37
C HIS A 284 17.41 11.53 3.16
N PHE A 285 17.27 10.36 3.75
CA PHE A 285 16.04 9.59 3.77
C PHE A 285 15.82 8.97 5.15
N TYR A 286 14.56 8.76 5.50
CA TYR A 286 14.18 8.30 6.83
C TYR A 286 13.15 7.20 6.72
N PHE A 287 13.34 6.14 7.50
CA PHE A 287 12.35 5.08 7.65
C PHE A 287 11.03 5.65 8.16
N MET A 288 9.95 5.30 7.50
CA MET A 288 8.59 5.68 7.90
C MET A 288 7.87 4.50 8.55
N GLU A 289 7.73 3.39 7.82
CA GLU A 289 7.11 2.17 8.30
C GLU A 289 7.49 0.96 7.43
N MET A 290 7.17 -0.24 7.91
CA MET A 290 7.25 -1.45 7.12
C MET A 290 5.88 -2.09 7.02
N ASN A 291 5.38 -2.23 5.79
CA ASN A 291 4.15 -2.95 5.52
C ASN A 291 4.45 -4.45 5.41
N THR A 292 3.83 -5.23 6.31
CA THR A 292 4.09 -6.66 6.49
C THR A 292 3.23 -7.53 5.58
N ARG A 293 3.00 -7.09 4.37
CA ARG A 293 2.14 -7.69 3.34
C ARG A 293 2.55 -7.25 1.94
N ILE A 294 1.91 -7.83 0.94
CA ILE A 294 1.96 -7.27 -0.40
C ILE A 294 1.23 -5.93 -0.46
N GLN A 295 1.72 -4.99 -1.26
CA GLN A 295 1.12 -3.67 -1.48
C GLN A 295 0.18 -3.67 -2.70
N VAL A 296 -0.74 -2.70 -2.77
CA VAL A 296 -1.63 -2.49 -3.93
C VAL A 296 -0.79 -2.30 -5.20
N GLU A 297 0.23 -1.47 -5.13
CA GLU A 297 1.15 -1.02 -6.19
C GLU A 297 2.28 -2.01 -6.52
N HIS A 298 2.16 -3.27 -6.06
CA HIS A 298 3.16 -4.29 -6.37
C HIS A 298 3.35 -4.52 -7.88
N GLY A 299 2.33 -4.21 -8.66
CA GLY A 299 2.31 -4.46 -10.10
C GLY A 299 3.38 -3.69 -10.87
N VAL A 300 3.72 -2.45 -10.46
CA VAL A 300 4.80 -1.68 -11.12
C VAL A 300 6.16 -2.32 -10.92
N THR A 301 6.42 -2.88 -9.72
CA THR A 301 7.65 -3.64 -9.45
C THR A 301 7.73 -4.91 -10.29
N GLU A 302 6.61 -5.66 -10.42
CA GLU A 302 6.55 -6.85 -11.26
C GLU A 302 6.89 -6.54 -12.72
N LEU A 303 6.37 -5.43 -13.25
CA LEU A 303 6.60 -5.01 -14.63
C LEU A 303 8.06 -4.63 -14.91
N VAL A 304 8.74 -3.95 -13.99
CA VAL A 304 10.11 -3.50 -14.21
C VAL A 304 11.16 -4.56 -13.86
N THR A 305 10.80 -5.57 -13.04
CA THR A 305 11.74 -6.64 -12.62
C THR A 305 11.49 -7.97 -13.32
N GLY A 306 10.29 -8.19 -13.86
CA GLY A 306 9.86 -9.50 -14.38
C GLY A 306 9.61 -10.54 -13.27
N VAL A 307 9.57 -10.14 -11.99
CA VAL A 307 9.35 -11.04 -10.85
C VAL A 307 7.89 -11.00 -10.43
N ASP A 308 7.18 -12.10 -10.56
CA ASP A 308 5.81 -12.27 -10.04
C ASP A 308 5.84 -12.41 -8.51
N LEU A 309 5.45 -11.36 -7.79
CA LEU A 309 5.50 -11.28 -6.32
C LEU A 309 4.55 -12.27 -5.64
N VAL A 310 3.33 -12.42 -6.12
CA VAL A 310 2.36 -13.35 -5.53
C VAL A 310 2.82 -14.79 -5.71
N ARG A 311 3.42 -15.09 -6.86
CA ARG A 311 4.06 -16.40 -7.09
C ARG A 311 5.21 -16.65 -6.12
N GLN A 312 6.04 -15.63 -5.85
CA GLN A 312 7.11 -15.76 -4.86
C GLN A 312 6.55 -15.94 -3.44
N GLN A 313 5.50 -15.22 -3.06
CA GLN A 313 4.84 -15.42 -1.77
C GLN A 313 4.41 -16.87 -1.57
N LEU A 314 3.73 -17.46 -2.55
CA LEU A 314 3.28 -18.85 -2.52
C LEU A 314 4.44 -19.85 -2.44
N ARG A 315 5.53 -19.60 -3.16
CA ARG A 315 6.74 -20.44 -3.15
C ARG A 315 7.45 -20.40 -1.81
N ILE A 316 7.67 -19.21 -1.26
CA ILE A 316 8.32 -19.01 0.04
C ILE A 316 7.49 -19.65 1.14
N ALA A 317 6.18 -19.41 1.17
CA ALA A 317 5.26 -20.02 2.11
C ALA A 317 5.20 -21.56 2.01
N SER A 318 5.48 -22.10 0.82
CA SER A 318 5.66 -23.55 0.61
C SER A 318 7.00 -24.09 1.14
N GLY A 319 7.83 -23.27 1.79
CA GLY A 319 9.12 -23.65 2.34
C GLY A 319 10.25 -23.71 1.32
N LEU A 320 10.07 -23.15 0.12
CA LEU A 320 11.13 -23.10 -0.89
C LEU A 320 12.05 -21.90 -0.65
N ALA A 321 13.36 -22.12 -0.80
CA ALA A 321 14.33 -21.04 -0.75
C ALA A 321 14.14 -20.04 -1.90
N LEU A 322 14.42 -18.78 -1.63
CA LEU A 322 14.47 -17.72 -2.63
C LEU A 322 15.59 -18.00 -3.62
N ARG A 323 15.26 -18.16 -4.91
CA ARG A 323 16.25 -18.47 -5.96
C ARG A 323 16.83 -17.24 -6.61
N ILE A 324 16.22 -16.08 -6.38
CA ILE A 324 16.65 -14.79 -6.92
C ILE A 324 17.69 -14.22 -5.96
N ARG A 325 18.88 -13.91 -6.45
CA ARG A 325 19.92 -13.22 -5.68
C ARG A 325 19.84 -11.72 -5.95
N GLN A 326 20.40 -10.89 -5.06
CA GLN A 326 20.36 -9.43 -5.24
C GLN A 326 20.97 -8.97 -6.57
N GLU A 327 22.07 -9.59 -6.99
CA GLU A 327 22.75 -9.29 -8.25
C GLU A 327 21.94 -9.69 -9.51
N ASP A 328 20.95 -10.56 -9.37
CA ASP A 328 20.07 -10.97 -10.47
C ASP A 328 18.93 -9.97 -10.71
N VAL A 329 18.65 -9.11 -9.71
CA VAL A 329 17.57 -8.10 -9.80
C VAL A 329 18.01 -6.97 -10.72
N LYS A 330 17.26 -6.77 -11.80
CA LYS A 330 17.52 -5.69 -12.77
C LYS A 330 16.22 -4.93 -13.00
N LEU A 331 16.28 -3.62 -12.85
CA LEU A 331 15.17 -2.72 -13.21
C LEU A 331 15.26 -2.41 -14.70
N GLN A 332 14.25 -2.79 -15.46
CA GLN A 332 14.19 -2.57 -16.90
C GLN A 332 12.96 -1.71 -17.24
N GLY A 333 13.16 -0.69 -18.07
CA GLY A 333 12.07 0.19 -18.48
C GLY A 333 11.51 1.01 -17.32
N HIS A 334 10.24 1.39 -17.46
CA HIS A 334 9.52 2.18 -16.48
C HIS A 334 8.04 1.77 -16.47
N ALA A 335 7.45 1.66 -15.29
CA ALA A 335 6.05 1.35 -15.10
C ALA A 335 5.35 2.44 -14.29
N ILE A 336 4.11 2.74 -14.65
CA ILE A 336 3.21 3.64 -13.92
C ILE A 336 1.93 2.89 -13.64
N GLU A 337 1.42 3.00 -12.41
CA GLU A 337 0.09 2.53 -12.01
C GLU A 337 -0.79 3.73 -11.70
N CYS A 338 -2.03 3.74 -12.18
CA CYS A 338 -3.09 4.64 -11.75
C CYS A 338 -4.16 3.82 -11.04
N ARG A 339 -4.48 4.19 -9.80
CA ARG A 339 -5.64 3.62 -9.10
C ARG A 339 -6.90 4.29 -9.58
N ILE A 340 -7.82 3.49 -10.09
CA ILE A 340 -9.15 3.94 -10.49
C ILE A 340 -10.11 3.67 -9.35
N ASN A 341 -10.52 4.73 -8.66
CA ASN A 341 -11.44 4.67 -7.54
C ASN A 341 -12.82 5.20 -7.96
N ALA A 342 -13.88 4.54 -7.49
CA ALA A 342 -15.25 5.02 -7.60
C ALA A 342 -15.48 6.17 -6.61
N GLU A 343 -14.94 7.30 -6.93
CA GLU A 343 -14.93 8.53 -6.15
C GLU A 343 -15.15 9.73 -7.06
N ASP A 344 -15.86 10.75 -6.55
CA ASP A 344 -16.05 12.02 -7.25
C ASP A 344 -15.05 13.06 -6.73
N PRO A 345 -13.96 13.37 -7.46
CA PRO A 345 -12.97 14.37 -7.05
C PRO A 345 -13.55 15.77 -6.89
N VAL A 346 -14.56 16.12 -7.69
CA VAL A 346 -15.24 17.45 -7.67
C VAL A 346 -16.08 17.60 -6.40
N GLN A 347 -16.63 16.51 -5.87
CA GLN A 347 -17.38 16.47 -4.62
C GLN A 347 -16.51 16.03 -3.42
N GLY A 348 -15.23 16.39 -3.41
CA GLY A 348 -14.31 16.12 -2.30
C GLY A 348 -13.93 14.64 -2.16
N PHE A 349 -13.93 13.87 -3.27
CA PHE A 349 -13.64 12.43 -3.32
C PHE A 349 -14.68 11.61 -2.53
N ARG A 350 -15.93 12.00 -2.63
CA ARG A 350 -17.01 11.21 -2.05
C ARG A 350 -17.05 9.85 -2.75
N PRO A 351 -17.07 8.73 -2.00
CA PRO A 351 -17.27 7.41 -2.58
C PRO A 351 -18.61 7.32 -3.33
N CYS A 352 -18.58 6.72 -4.50
CA CYS A 352 -19.71 6.59 -5.41
C CYS A 352 -19.91 5.11 -5.80
N PRO A 353 -20.30 4.23 -4.85
CA PRO A 353 -20.60 2.85 -5.17
C PRO A 353 -21.79 2.77 -6.11
N GLY A 354 -21.84 1.74 -6.95
CA GLY A 354 -22.94 1.60 -7.90
C GLY A 354 -22.79 0.40 -8.81
N ARG A 355 -23.75 0.28 -9.74
CA ARG A 355 -23.72 -0.75 -10.76
C ARG A 355 -22.85 -0.30 -11.93
N VAL A 356 -22.08 -1.23 -12.50
CA VAL A 356 -21.33 -1.04 -13.71
C VAL A 356 -22.23 -1.31 -14.90
N ASP A 357 -22.71 -0.27 -15.58
CA ASP A 357 -23.60 -0.42 -16.73
C ASP A 357 -22.83 -0.81 -17.99
N PHE A 358 -21.70 -0.15 -18.23
CA PHE A 358 -20.76 -0.49 -19.30
C PHE A 358 -19.32 -0.41 -18.78
N LEU A 359 -18.43 -1.27 -19.29
CA LEU A 359 -17.03 -1.29 -18.93
C LEU A 359 -16.17 -1.68 -20.14
N HIS A 360 -15.21 -0.81 -20.44
CA HIS A 360 -14.13 -1.12 -21.36
C HIS A 360 -12.79 -0.86 -20.70
N PHE A 361 -11.94 -1.86 -20.67
CA PHE A 361 -10.56 -1.74 -20.19
C PHE A 361 -9.58 -1.51 -21.35
N PRO A 362 -8.59 -0.61 -21.18
CA PRO A 362 -7.56 -0.39 -22.18
C PRO A 362 -6.71 -1.64 -22.41
N GLY A 363 -6.20 -1.77 -23.62
CA GLY A 363 -5.40 -2.92 -24.02
C GLY A 363 -4.12 -2.55 -24.76
N GLY A 364 -3.49 -3.55 -25.37
CA GLY A 364 -2.28 -3.41 -26.17
C GLY A 364 -0.97 -3.66 -25.44
N PRO A 365 0.17 -3.60 -26.16
CA PRO A 365 1.48 -3.94 -25.58
C PRO A 365 1.87 -3.06 -24.39
N GLY A 366 2.31 -3.70 -23.30
CA GLY A 366 2.75 -3.02 -22.09
C GLY A 366 1.60 -2.39 -21.26
N VAL A 367 0.37 -2.88 -21.45
CA VAL A 367 -0.78 -2.52 -20.61
C VAL A 367 -1.19 -3.73 -19.80
N ARG A 368 -1.41 -3.51 -18.51
CA ARG A 368 -1.99 -4.47 -17.57
C ARG A 368 -3.12 -3.79 -16.81
N VAL A 369 -4.21 -4.51 -16.62
CA VAL A 369 -5.32 -4.06 -15.78
C VAL A 369 -5.60 -5.11 -14.71
N ASP A 370 -5.56 -4.72 -13.46
CA ASP A 370 -5.97 -5.53 -12.32
C ASP A 370 -7.31 -5.00 -11.81
N SER A 371 -8.38 -5.77 -12.01
CA SER A 371 -9.74 -5.45 -11.60
C SER A 371 -10.56 -6.72 -11.40
N CYS A 372 -11.60 -6.62 -10.59
CA CYS A 372 -12.62 -7.65 -10.47
C CYS A 372 -13.96 -7.23 -11.11
N LEU A 373 -14.01 -6.06 -11.74
CA LEU A 373 -15.24 -5.53 -12.35
C LEU A 373 -15.52 -6.17 -13.70
N TYR A 374 -16.79 -6.23 -14.05
CA TYR A 374 -17.34 -6.58 -15.35
C TYR A 374 -18.69 -5.86 -15.56
N SER A 375 -19.12 -5.68 -16.80
CA SER A 375 -20.41 -5.04 -17.09
C SER A 375 -21.56 -5.79 -16.43
N GLY A 376 -22.38 -5.09 -15.68
CA GLY A 376 -23.51 -5.62 -14.92
C GLY A 376 -23.19 -5.96 -13.44
N CYS A 377 -21.93 -5.97 -13.01
CA CYS A 377 -21.59 -6.17 -11.60
C CYS A 377 -21.89 -4.90 -10.75
N GLU A 378 -21.87 -5.07 -9.44
CA GLU A 378 -22.07 -3.98 -8.49
C GLU A 378 -20.81 -3.74 -7.68
N LEU A 379 -20.38 -2.48 -7.57
CA LEU A 379 -19.37 -2.06 -6.62
C LEU A 379 -20.03 -1.74 -5.29
N SER A 380 -19.76 -2.54 -4.28
CA SER A 380 -20.41 -2.50 -2.98
C SER A 380 -20.00 -1.27 -2.15
N PRO A 381 -20.92 -0.60 -1.42
CA PRO A 381 -20.60 0.49 -0.50
C PRO A 381 -19.94 0.05 0.81
N TYR A 382 -19.81 -1.26 1.06
CA TYR A 382 -19.31 -1.80 2.32
C TYR A 382 -17.79 -1.87 2.40
N TYR A 383 -17.09 -1.69 1.27
CA TYR A 383 -15.66 -1.86 1.15
C TYR A 383 -15.01 -0.62 0.52
N ASP A 384 -13.73 -0.75 0.22
CA ASP A 384 -12.99 0.33 -0.42
C ASP A 384 -13.52 0.64 -1.83
N SER A 385 -13.28 1.87 -2.30
CA SER A 385 -13.79 2.39 -3.56
C SER A 385 -12.99 1.96 -4.78
N MET A 386 -11.91 1.18 -4.64
CA MET A 386 -11.04 0.84 -5.75
C MET A 386 -11.74 -0.07 -6.77
N ALA A 387 -11.94 0.45 -7.98
CA ALA A 387 -12.57 -0.21 -9.09
C ALA A 387 -11.56 -1.02 -9.94
N ALA A 388 -10.38 -0.42 -10.18
CA ALA A 388 -9.32 -1.04 -10.99
C ALA A 388 -7.97 -0.41 -10.68
N LYS A 389 -6.90 -1.11 -11.10
CA LYS A 389 -5.55 -0.55 -11.27
C LYS A 389 -5.20 -0.68 -12.74
N ILE A 390 -4.86 0.43 -13.38
CA ILE A 390 -4.35 0.45 -14.74
C ILE A 390 -2.84 0.67 -14.67
N LEU A 391 -2.09 -0.23 -15.30
CA LEU A 391 -0.64 -0.18 -15.30
C LEU A 391 -0.14 -0.05 -16.74
N ALA A 392 0.79 0.86 -16.96
CA ALA A 392 1.46 1.07 -18.23
C ALA A 392 2.96 0.91 -18.07
N TYR A 393 3.56 0.05 -18.89
CA TYR A 393 5.00 -0.22 -18.92
C TYR A 393 5.57 0.12 -20.30
N ALA A 394 6.74 0.78 -20.31
CA ALA A 394 7.49 1.07 -21.53
C ALA A 394 9.00 1.11 -21.27
N PRO A 395 9.86 1.11 -22.32
CA PRO A 395 11.31 1.24 -22.16
C PRO A 395 11.76 2.52 -21.46
N THR A 396 11.02 3.62 -21.60
CA THR A 396 11.34 4.91 -20.98
C THR A 396 10.13 5.46 -20.20
N ARG A 397 10.40 6.30 -19.21
CA ARG A 397 9.36 6.96 -18.40
C ARG A 397 8.39 7.78 -19.27
N MET A 398 8.90 8.54 -20.23
CA MET A 398 8.03 9.38 -21.07
C MET A 398 7.12 8.53 -21.97
N GLU A 399 7.59 7.38 -22.44
CA GLU A 399 6.75 6.44 -23.18
C GLU A 399 5.70 5.81 -22.28
N SER A 400 6.03 5.50 -21.00
CA SER A 400 5.06 5.00 -20.01
C SER A 400 4.00 6.05 -19.70
N ILE A 401 4.36 7.33 -19.54
CA ILE A 401 3.41 8.43 -19.38
C ILE A 401 2.46 8.53 -20.58
N ARG A 402 2.99 8.53 -21.81
CA ARG A 402 2.16 8.58 -23.03
C ARG A 402 1.24 7.37 -23.14
N ARG A 403 1.73 6.18 -22.77
CA ARG A 403 0.94 4.96 -22.75
C ARG A 403 -0.17 5.00 -21.72
N MET A 404 0.13 5.51 -20.52
CA MET A 404 -0.87 5.66 -19.46
C MET A 404 -1.95 6.68 -19.85
N ARG A 405 -1.59 7.82 -20.46
CA ARG A 405 -2.57 8.79 -21.01
C ARG A 405 -3.52 8.11 -21.98
N ARG A 406 -2.98 7.40 -22.99
CA ARG A 406 -3.82 6.62 -23.92
C ARG A 406 -4.70 5.60 -23.21
N CYS A 407 -4.18 4.93 -22.18
CA CYS A 407 -5.00 3.98 -21.39
C CYS A 407 -6.16 4.66 -20.69
N LEU A 408 -5.95 5.84 -20.12
CA LEU A 408 -7.02 6.60 -19.46
C LEU A 408 -8.02 7.21 -20.44
N GLU A 409 -7.58 7.60 -21.65
CA GLU A 409 -8.46 8.03 -22.76
C GLU A 409 -9.34 6.87 -23.28
N GLU A 410 -8.80 5.66 -23.31
CA GLU A 410 -9.50 4.45 -23.80
C GLU A 410 -10.42 3.83 -22.72
N PHE A 411 -10.10 4.08 -21.43
CA PHE A 411 -10.86 3.52 -20.31
C PHE A 411 -12.26 4.11 -20.24
N THR A 412 -13.27 3.24 -20.29
CA THR A 412 -14.68 3.66 -20.14
C THR A 412 -15.34 2.87 -19.02
N LEU A 413 -15.95 3.56 -18.07
CA LEU A 413 -16.79 2.99 -17.04
C LEU A 413 -18.04 3.85 -16.89
N GLU A 414 -19.21 3.27 -17.17
CA GLU A 414 -20.51 3.92 -16.98
C GLU A 414 -21.22 3.32 -15.77
N GLY A 415 -21.97 4.15 -15.04
CA GLY A 415 -22.75 3.78 -13.86
C GLY A 415 -22.40 4.60 -12.62
N PHE A 416 -21.14 5.00 -12.48
CA PHE A 416 -20.69 5.89 -11.39
C PHE A 416 -19.41 6.65 -11.78
N PRO A 417 -19.18 7.84 -11.18
CA PRO A 417 -17.96 8.61 -11.43
C PRO A 417 -16.71 7.95 -10.84
N THR A 418 -15.57 8.22 -11.47
CA THR A 418 -14.26 7.78 -11.01
C THR A 418 -13.26 8.93 -10.99
N ASN A 419 -12.09 8.69 -10.39
CA ASN A 419 -10.97 9.63 -10.40
C ASN A 419 -10.08 9.52 -11.65
N ALA A 420 -10.48 8.79 -12.68
CA ALA A 420 -9.66 8.54 -13.89
C ALA A 420 -9.27 9.84 -14.59
N GLU A 421 -10.21 10.79 -14.74
CA GLU A 421 -9.93 12.09 -15.36
C GLU A 421 -8.91 12.90 -14.56
N LEU A 422 -9.01 12.93 -13.23
CA LEU A 422 -8.01 13.58 -12.39
C LEU A 422 -6.61 12.96 -12.61
N SER A 423 -6.52 11.64 -12.67
CA SER A 423 -5.25 10.96 -12.97
C SER A 423 -4.72 11.36 -14.34
N TYR A 424 -5.57 11.49 -15.34
CA TYR A 424 -5.22 11.98 -16.67
C TYR A 424 -4.63 13.38 -16.64
N GLN A 425 -5.25 14.32 -15.91
CA GLN A 425 -4.77 15.69 -15.73
C GLN A 425 -3.39 15.73 -15.03
N ILE A 426 -3.21 14.93 -13.98
CA ILE A 426 -1.93 14.82 -13.28
C ILE A 426 -0.80 14.41 -14.22
N LEU A 427 -1.05 13.47 -15.13
CA LEU A 427 -0.05 13.01 -16.09
C LEU A 427 0.40 14.10 -17.08
N TYR A 428 -0.36 15.20 -17.26
CA TYR A 428 0.02 16.38 -18.05
C TYR A 428 0.69 17.47 -17.23
N HIS A 429 0.60 17.41 -15.90
CA HIS A 429 1.16 18.44 -15.06
C HIS A 429 2.70 18.50 -15.17
N PRO A 430 3.30 19.70 -15.30
CA PRO A 430 4.75 19.85 -15.49
C PRO A 430 5.58 19.17 -14.39
N GLU A 431 5.20 19.29 -13.13
CA GLU A 431 5.91 18.65 -12.02
C GLU A 431 5.90 17.12 -12.14
N PHE A 432 4.77 16.53 -12.57
CA PHE A 432 4.71 15.08 -12.81
C PHE A 432 5.63 14.68 -13.98
N ILE A 433 5.55 15.41 -15.11
CA ILE A 433 6.40 15.14 -16.29
C ILE A 433 7.89 15.23 -15.92
N LEU A 434 8.26 16.24 -15.14
CA LEU A 434 9.62 16.45 -14.67
C LEU A 434 10.03 15.45 -13.54
N GLY A 435 9.08 14.74 -12.95
CA GLY A 435 9.33 13.86 -11.80
C GLY A 435 9.67 14.63 -10.54
N GLU A 436 9.00 15.75 -10.31
CA GLU A 436 9.24 16.68 -9.19
C GLU A 436 8.14 16.60 -8.11
N CYS A 437 7.12 15.76 -8.29
CA CYS A 437 6.04 15.61 -7.34
C CYS A 437 6.55 15.24 -5.95
N THR A 438 5.98 15.88 -4.94
CA THR A 438 6.18 15.57 -3.52
C THR A 438 4.85 15.10 -2.91
N THR A 439 4.84 14.69 -1.65
CA THR A 439 3.60 14.31 -0.96
C THR A 439 2.60 15.47 -0.82
N ALA A 440 3.04 16.71 -1.00
CA ALA A 440 2.20 17.91 -0.99
C ALA A 440 1.57 18.23 -2.36
N PHE A 441 1.96 17.54 -3.43
CA PHE A 441 1.59 17.87 -4.81
C PHE A 441 0.08 18.07 -5.00
N LEU A 442 -0.75 17.15 -4.54
CA LEU A 442 -2.20 17.29 -4.70
C LEU A 442 -2.80 18.39 -3.82
N ASP A 443 -2.30 18.60 -2.62
CA ASP A 443 -2.78 19.68 -1.75
C ASP A 443 -2.51 21.05 -2.39
N GLU A 444 -1.43 21.18 -3.16
CA GLU A 444 -1.03 22.42 -3.81
C GLU A 444 -1.74 22.65 -5.15
N HIS A 445 -2.00 21.60 -5.93
CA HIS A 445 -2.49 21.71 -7.32
C HIS A 445 -3.93 21.22 -7.54
N LEU A 446 -4.58 20.61 -6.55
CA LEU A 446 -5.89 19.98 -6.72
C LEU A 446 -6.94 20.96 -7.28
N SER A 447 -6.95 22.21 -6.80
CA SER A 447 -7.92 23.22 -7.24
C SER A 447 -7.78 23.53 -8.72
N GLU A 448 -6.55 23.67 -9.21
CA GLU A 448 -6.23 23.93 -10.61
C GLU A 448 -6.62 22.74 -11.50
N LEU A 449 -6.24 21.52 -11.09
CA LEU A 449 -6.56 20.29 -11.80
C LEU A 449 -8.09 20.11 -11.95
N LEU A 450 -8.86 20.35 -10.90
CA LEU A 450 -10.32 20.25 -10.93
C LEU A 450 -10.99 21.38 -11.71
N GLU A 451 -10.42 22.58 -11.75
CA GLU A 451 -10.94 23.69 -12.58
C GLU A 451 -10.82 23.37 -14.07
N PHE A 452 -9.73 22.75 -14.47
CA PHE A 452 -9.53 22.32 -15.85
C PHE A 452 -10.58 21.28 -16.28
N SER A 453 -10.84 20.26 -15.45
CA SER A 453 -11.89 19.25 -15.70
C SER A 453 -13.28 19.88 -15.83
N ARG A 454 -13.62 20.86 -14.99
CA ARG A 454 -14.91 21.58 -15.11
C ARG A 454 -15.05 22.34 -16.43
N LYS A 455 -14.00 23.03 -16.87
CA LYS A 455 -14.00 23.78 -18.14
C LYS A 455 -14.16 22.86 -19.35
N LEU A 456 -13.57 21.67 -19.33
CA LEU A 456 -13.75 20.68 -20.40
C LEU A 456 -15.21 20.21 -20.47
N SER A 457 -15.81 19.84 -19.35
CA SER A 457 -17.23 19.40 -19.30
C SER A 457 -18.20 20.49 -19.73
N GLU A 458 -17.94 21.77 -19.40
CA GLU A 458 -18.76 22.92 -19.80
C GLU A 458 -18.61 23.26 -21.31
N SER A 459 -17.48 22.95 -21.92
CA SER A 459 -17.23 23.19 -23.34
C SER A 459 -17.91 22.18 -24.28
N GLY A 460 -18.56 21.15 -23.75
CA GLY A 460 -19.24 20.12 -24.54
C GLY A 460 -18.27 19.22 -25.33
N VAL A 461 -17.01 19.28 -25.02
CA VAL A 461 -16.02 18.30 -25.50
C VAL A 461 -16.07 17.14 -24.53
N ASP A 462 -16.86 16.12 -24.86
CA ASP A 462 -16.81 14.83 -24.20
C ASP A 462 -15.39 14.26 -24.40
N ALA A 463 -14.71 14.02 -23.27
CA ALA A 463 -13.32 13.52 -23.27
C ALA A 463 -13.28 12.03 -23.63
#